data_855d8a779d04cfd2e6359d21a2bd0dba
#
_entry.id   855d8a779d04cfd2e6359d21a2bd0dba
#
_cell.length_a   1.000
_cell.length_b   1.000
_cell.length_c   1.000
_cell.angle_alpha   90.00
_cell.angle_beta   90.00
_cell.angle_gamma   90.00
#
_symmetry.space_group_name_H-M   'P 1'
#
loop_
_entity.id
_entity.type
_entity.pdbx_description
1 polymer ?
#
loop_
_entity_poly.entity_id
_entity_poly.type
_entity_poly.pdbx_seq_one_letter_code
_entity_poly.pdbx_strand_id
1 'polypeptide(L)'
;MLALHAETREPDMSHKQYDTLSNDTILQLAHRALVNYPACAQAEVRLLCRSENATLSVSTPQGRYALRIHRGDYHAKQDIESELLWLDALQAADISVPAAVEDRQGERIQVLPLPDGGERYAVLFHWIEGDMLTDSVDPAAFRQLGAITARLHHHSRKWQKPQGFRRIIWDHHTMVSPAGHWGDWRDVAGLPTAEHAVVEETLEHVRRQMLDFGQSPERYGLIHADLRLTNLLVHKGETRVIDFDDCGMGWYLHDLAAAISFVEHHPSAPQWVENWLRGYEQVAHISDRELAMIPAMLIQRRIQLTAWVASHRETEMARSLGDRWASHTVRLCQRYLEGAALPIGI
;
A
#
# COMPACT_ATOMS: atom_id res chain seq x y z
N MET A 1 12.47 34.41 -41.73
CA MET A 1 12.10 33.01 -41.55
C MET A 1 12.97 32.51 -40.41
N LEU A 2 12.57 32.72 -39.17
CA LEU A 2 13.28 32.31 -37.95
C LEU A 2 12.39 31.26 -37.27
N ALA A 3 12.84 30.01 -37.27
CA ALA A 3 12.20 28.90 -36.59
C ALA A 3 12.54 28.97 -35.10
N LEU A 4 11.54 29.20 -34.28
CA LEU A 4 11.60 29.03 -32.83
C LEU A 4 11.53 27.52 -32.51
N HIS A 5 12.65 26.95 -32.08
CA HIS A 5 12.63 25.67 -31.38
C HIS A 5 12.10 25.89 -29.99
N ALA A 6 10.89 25.43 -29.74
CA ALA A 6 10.38 25.24 -28.40
C ALA A 6 11.04 23.97 -27.82
N GLU A 7 12.04 24.16 -26.95
CA GLU A 7 12.52 23.09 -26.07
C GLU A 7 11.38 22.72 -25.10
N THR A 8 10.77 21.60 -25.34
CA THR A 8 9.92 20.92 -24.35
C THR A 8 10.87 20.41 -23.25
N ARG A 9 10.98 21.15 -22.15
CA ARG A 9 11.57 20.63 -20.92
C ARG A 9 10.76 19.40 -20.51
N GLU A 10 11.39 18.24 -20.59
CA GLU A 10 10.93 17.04 -19.84
C GLU A 10 10.83 17.43 -18.37
N PRO A 11 9.76 17.02 -17.66
CA PRO A 11 9.68 17.27 -16.22
C PRO A 11 10.85 16.58 -15.55
N ASP A 12 11.61 17.33 -14.79
CA ASP A 12 12.69 16.85 -13.95
C ASP A 12 12.15 15.81 -12.97
N MET A 13 12.36 14.53 -13.28
CA MET A 13 12.02 13.36 -12.46
C MET A 13 13.03 13.17 -11.33
N SER A 14 13.53 14.26 -10.75
CA SER A 14 14.40 14.20 -9.59
C SER A 14 13.61 13.63 -8.41
N HIS A 15 13.97 12.41 -8.03
CA HIS A 15 13.74 11.73 -6.75
C HIS A 15 12.52 12.24 -5.95
N LYS A 16 11.42 11.48 -5.97
CA LYS A 16 10.29 11.70 -5.05
C LYS A 16 10.84 11.60 -3.62
N GLN A 17 11.25 12.73 -3.05
CA GLN A 17 11.70 12.80 -1.68
C GLN A 17 10.52 12.49 -0.75
N TYR A 18 10.81 11.73 0.32
CA TYR A 18 9.93 11.62 1.48
C TYR A 18 9.43 13.00 1.92
N ASP A 19 8.18 13.10 2.36
CA ASP A 19 7.55 14.38 2.75
C ASP A 19 8.43 15.15 3.75
N THR A 20 8.92 16.32 3.33
CA THR A 20 9.89 17.16 4.07
C THR A 20 9.25 18.06 5.12
N LEU A 21 7.92 18.07 5.26
CA LEU A 21 7.25 18.90 6.26
C LEU A 21 7.67 18.50 7.67
N SER A 22 7.90 19.48 8.55
CA SER A 22 8.21 19.20 9.96
C SER A 22 6.97 18.65 10.71
N ASN A 23 7.18 17.97 11.84
CA ASN A 23 6.08 17.54 12.70
C ASN A 23 5.24 18.70 13.20
N ASP A 24 5.87 19.85 13.46
CA ASP A 24 5.16 21.08 13.88
C ASP A 24 4.24 21.58 12.76
N THR A 25 4.71 21.56 11.51
CA THR A 25 3.88 21.91 10.34
C THR A 25 2.71 20.94 10.19
N ILE A 26 2.94 19.64 10.36
CA ILE A 26 1.87 18.63 10.32
C ILE A 26 0.81 18.89 11.42
N LEU A 27 1.23 19.20 12.65
CA LEU A 27 0.32 19.55 13.74
C LEU A 27 -0.47 20.83 13.44
N GLN A 28 0.17 21.86 12.85
CA GLN A 28 -0.54 23.06 12.42
C GLN A 28 -1.58 22.76 11.33
N LEU A 29 -1.24 21.93 10.35
CA LEU A 29 -2.17 21.47 9.32
C LEU A 29 -3.33 20.68 9.93
N ALA A 30 -3.07 19.81 10.90
CA ALA A 30 -4.10 19.07 11.62
C ALA A 30 -5.10 20.01 12.31
N HIS A 31 -4.61 21.00 13.06
CA HIS A 31 -5.49 21.99 13.70
C HIS A 31 -6.31 22.77 12.67
N ARG A 32 -5.74 23.13 11.53
CA ARG A 32 -6.46 23.82 10.45
C ARG A 32 -7.56 22.92 9.85
N ALA A 33 -7.27 21.64 9.61
CA ALA A 33 -8.27 20.69 9.12
C ALA A 33 -9.46 20.56 10.08
N LEU A 34 -9.19 20.52 11.39
CA LEU A 34 -10.20 20.26 12.41
C LEU A 34 -11.14 21.44 12.68
N VAL A 35 -10.83 22.66 12.23
CA VAL A 35 -11.70 23.84 12.38
C VAL A 35 -13.11 23.61 11.81
N ASN A 36 -13.22 22.78 10.76
CA ASN A 36 -14.49 22.51 10.10
C ASN A 36 -15.32 21.39 10.77
N TYR A 37 -14.79 20.77 11.82
CA TYR A 37 -15.45 19.70 12.57
C TYR A 37 -15.86 20.19 13.97
N PRO A 38 -17.13 20.56 14.21
CA PRO A 38 -17.56 21.11 15.50
C PRO A 38 -17.26 20.20 16.70
N ALA A 39 -17.33 18.88 16.51
CA ALA A 39 -17.00 17.89 17.53
C ALA A 39 -15.52 17.94 17.96
N CYS A 40 -14.64 18.54 17.14
CA CYS A 40 -13.21 18.61 17.37
C CYS A 40 -12.72 19.98 17.88
N ALA A 41 -13.63 20.91 18.24
CA ALA A 41 -13.27 22.29 18.62
C ALA A 41 -12.29 22.39 19.82
N GLN A 42 -12.27 21.37 20.70
CA GLN A 42 -11.37 21.29 21.86
C GLN A 42 -10.62 19.95 21.89
N ALA A 43 -10.32 19.40 20.71
CA ALA A 43 -9.66 18.11 20.62
C ALA A 43 -8.19 18.20 21.03
N GLU A 44 -7.74 17.19 21.75
CA GLU A 44 -6.31 16.90 21.89
C GLU A 44 -5.82 16.14 20.66
N VAL A 45 -4.78 16.68 20.00
CA VAL A 45 -4.22 16.12 18.77
C VAL A 45 -2.81 15.62 19.04
N ARG A 46 -2.55 14.34 18.69
CA ARG A 46 -1.23 13.72 18.85
C ARG A 46 -0.84 12.99 17.57
N LEU A 47 0.38 13.22 17.11
CA LEU A 47 0.96 12.43 16.01
C LEU A 47 1.16 10.98 16.49
N LEU A 48 0.58 10.01 15.78
CA LEU A 48 0.71 8.59 16.06
C LEU A 48 1.84 7.97 15.24
N CYS A 49 1.80 8.24 13.94
CA CYS A 49 2.75 7.64 13.03
C CYS A 49 2.97 8.57 11.83
N ARG A 50 4.15 8.50 11.26
CA ARG A 50 4.54 9.19 10.06
C ARG A 50 5.45 8.27 9.26
N SER A 51 4.87 7.59 8.30
CA SER A 51 5.61 6.80 7.31
C SER A 51 5.54 7.49 5.96
N GLU A 52 4.44 7.34 5.28
CA GLU A 52 4.12 7.98 4.01
C GLU A 52 3.14 9.14 4.24
N ASN A 53 2.02 8.84 4.88
CA ASN A 53 1.08 9.84 5.39
C ASN A 53 1.39 10.16 6.86
N ALA A 54 0.86 11.27 7.35
CA ALA A 54 0.84 11.53 8.77
C ALA A 54 -0.52 11.14 9.36
N THR A 55 -0.50 10.23 10.33
CA THR A 55 -1.70 9.79 11.06
C THR A 55 -1.65 10.35 12.48
N LEU A 56 -2.73 11.05 12.87
CA LEU A 56 -2.86 11.68 14.17
C LEU A 56 -4.09 11.16 14.91
N SER A 57 -3.96 10.94 16.22
CA SER A 57 -5.13 10.74 17.07
C SER A 57 -5.76 12.09 17.43
N VAL A 58 -7.07 12.14 17.37
CA VAL A 58 -7.87 13.30 17.73
C VAL A 58 -8.83 12.86 18.85
N SER A 59 -8.57 13.27 20.06
CA SER A 59 -9.36 12.91 21.25
C SER A 59 -10.28 14.04 21.64
N THR A 60 -11.57 13.77 21.76
CA THR A 60 -12.60 14.74 22.16
C THR A 60 -13.42 14.19 23.33
N PRO A 61 -14.19 15.02 24.03
CA PRO A 61 -15.13 14.53 25.05
C PRO A 61 -16.19 13.55 24.50
N GLN A 62 -16.47 13.59 23.20
CA GLN A 62 -17.48 12.76 22.53
C GLN A 62 -16.89 11.46 21.96
N GLY A 63 -15.59 11.33 21.89
CA GLY A 63 -14.94 10.13 21.35
C GLY A 63 -13.58 10.43 20.72
N ARG A 64 -13.05 9.42 20.05
CA ARG A 64 -11.77 9.47 19.37
C ARG A 64 -11.95 9.40 17.86
N TYR A 65 -11.02 10.03 17.14
CA TYR A 65 -10.93 10.00 15.69
C TYR A 65 -9.49 9.80 15.27
N ALA A 66 -9.30 9.39 14.02
CA ALA A 66 -8.00 9.35 13.35
C ALA A 66 -8.00 10.37 12.20
N LEU A 67 -7.08 11.32 12.23
CA LEU A 67 -6.88 12.28 11.15
C LEU A 67 -5.69 11.80 10.31
N ARG A 68 -5.93 11.55 9.02
CA ARG A 68 -4.86 11.26 8.04
C ARG A 68 -4.61 12.51 7.21
N ILE A 69 -3.35 13.00 7.23
CA ILE A 69 -2.88 14.04 6.33
C ILE A 69 -2.05 13.35 5.25
N HIS A 70 -2.51 13.44 4.02
CA HIS A 70 -1.85 12.80 2.88
C HIS A 70 -0.53 13.48 2.55
N ARG A 71 0.46 12.69 2.15
CA ARG A 71 1.72 13.21 1.58
C ARG A 71 1.45 13.96 0.29
N GLY A 72 2.34 14.89 -0.08
CA GLY A 72 2.24 15.61 -1.35
C GLY A 72 2.49 14.72 -2.55
N ASP A 73 1.90 15.09 -3.69
CA ASP A 73 2.21 14.55 -5.03
C ASP A 73 2.04 13.03 -5.23
N TYR A 74 1.34 12.35 -4.30
CA TYR A 74 1.07 10.92 -4.43
C TYR A 74 -0.36 10.64 -4.91
N HIS A 75 -1.35 11.23 -4.25
CA HIS A 75 -2.75 11.12 -4.62
C HIS A 75 -3.35 12.48 -4.96
N ALA A 76 -4.07 12.57 -6.07
CA ALA A 76 -4.96 13.69 -6.31
C ALA A 76 -6.24 13.56 -5.45
N LYS A 77 -6.95 14.67 -5.25
CA LYS A 77 -8.22 14.67 -4.50
C LYS A 77 -9.19 13.58 -4.99
N GLN A 78 -9.30 13.40 -6.31
CA GLN A 78 -10.16 12.38 -6.93
C GLN A 78 -9.76 10.94 -6.57
N ASP A 79 -8.48 10.66 -6.37
CA ASP A 79 -8.01 9.35 -5.94
C ASP A 79 -8.45 9.07 -4.50
N ILE A 80 -8.37 10.08 -3.62
CA ILE A 80 -8.84 10.00 -2.24
C ILE A 80 -10.39 9.86 -2.20
N GLU A 81 -11.12 10.61 -2.99
CA GLU A 81 -12.58 10.48 -3.14
C GLU A 81 -12.95 9.04 -3.52
N SER A 82 -12.22 8.45 -4.46
CA SER A 82 -12.43 7.06 -4.91
C SER A 82 -12.12 6.04 -3.82
N GLU A 83 -11.09 6.24 -2.98
CA GLU A 83 -10.86 5.42 -1.80
C GLU A 83 -12.07 5.46 -0.87
N LEU A 84 -12.55 6.66 -0.52
CA LEU A 84 -13.70 6.82 0.37
C LEU A 84 -14.97 6.17 -0.17
N LEU A 85 -15.20 6.22 -1.48
CA LEU A 85 -16.32 5.52 -2.14
C LEU A 85 -16.21 4.00 -2.00
N TRP A 86 -15.00 3.44 -2.07
CA TRP A 86 -14.83 2.01 -1.86
C TRP A 86 -15.01 1.62 -0.40
N LEU A 87 -14.51 2.42 0.54
CA LEU A 87 -14.74 2.22 1.98
C LEU A 87 -16.24 2.21 2.31
N ASP A 88 -17.02 3.16 1.78
CA ASP A 88 -18.47 3.20 1.96
C ASP A 88 -19.15 1.92 1.44
N ALA A 89 -18.74 1.45 0.25
CA ALA A 89 -19.27 0.23 -0.34
C ALA A 89 -18.90 -1.04 0.46
N LEU A 90 -17.69 -1.09 1.03
CA LEU A 90 -17.26 -2.19 1.89
C LEU A 90 -18.05 -2.20 3.21
N GLN A 91 -18.29 -1.04 3.81
CA GLN A 91 -19.15 -0.94 5.01
C GLN A 91 -20.59 -1.39 4.73
N ALA A 92 -21.14 -0.99 3.58
CA ALA A 92 -22.47 -1.43 3.14
C ALA A 92 -22.55 -2.96 2.89
N ALA A 93 -21.40 -3.62 2.73
CA ALA A 93 -21.26 -5.09 2.60
C ALA A 93 -20.85 -5.77 3.92
N ASP A 94 -21.01 -5.12 5.06
CA ASP A 94 -20.66 -5.62 6.39
C ASP A 94 -19.17 -6.00 6.54
N ILE A 95 -18.29 -5.27 5.85
CA ILE A 95 -16.84 -5.38 6.03
C ILE A 95 -16.39 -4.19 6.88
N SER A 96 -15.78 -4.49 8.03
CA SER A 96 -15.35 -3.46 8.98
C SER A 96 -14.07 -2.76 8.49
N VAL A 97 -14.24 -1.52 8.03
CA VAL A 97 -13.20 -0.64 7.46
C VAL A 97 -13.37 0.79 7.98
N PRO A 98 -12.40 1.70 7.79
CA PRO A 98 -12.53 3.09 8.23
C PRO A 98 -13.75 3.79 7.64
N ALA A 99 -14.44 4.58 8.48
CA ALA A 99 -15.55 5.46 8.09
C ALA A 99 -15.09 6.92 8.16
N ALA A 100 -15.14 7.63 7.04
CA ALA A 100 -14.83 9.04 7.00
C ALA A 100 -15.93 9.88 7.64
N VAL A 101 -15.52 10.94 8.34
CA VAL A 101 -16.41 11.90 8.99
C VAL A 101 -16.63 13.08 8.05
N GLU A 102 -17.87 13.46 7.86
CA GLU A 102 -18.25 14.69 7.14
C GLU A 102 -18.06 15.91 8.06
N ASP A 103 -17.55 17.00 7.49
CA ASP A 103 -17.50 18.29 8.16
C ASP A 103 -18.90 18.97 8.18
N ARG A 104 -18.96 20.20 8.70
CA ARG A 104 -20.23 20.97 8.76
C ARG A 104 -20.81 21.36 7.40
N GLN A 105 -20.06 21.23 6.31
CA GLN A 105 -20.51 21.46 4.93
C GLN A 105 -20.86 20.14 4.20
N GLY A 106 -20.65 18.99 4.83
CA GLY A 106 -20.81 17.68 4.21
C GLY A 106 -19.58 17.22 3.41
N GLU A 107 -18.42 17.92 3.57
CA GLU A 107 -17.18 17.56 2.90
C GLU A 107 -16.36 16.58 3.74
N ARG A 108 -15.83 15.56 3.12
CA ARG A 108 -15.00 14.54 3.79
C ARG A 108 -13.49 14.78 3.64
N ILE A 109 -13.09 15.56 2.63
CA ILE A 109 -11.69 15.85 2.33
C ILE A 109 -11.42 17.32 2.56
N GLN A 110 -10.54 17.62 3.49
CA GLN A 110 -10.08 18.98 3.73
C GLN A 110 -8.90 19.32 2.82
N VAL A 111 -8.97 20.44 2.12
CA VAL A 111 -7.88 20.98 1.32
C VAL A 111 -7.11 21.99 2.16
N LEU A 112 -5.82 21.76 2.34
CA LEU A 112 -4.94 22.52 3.23
C LEU A 112 -3.84 23.22 2.42
N PRO A 113 -4.02 24.49 2.03
CA PRO A 113 -2.98 25.24 1.32
C PRO A 113 -1.71 25.36 2.13
N LEU A 114 -0.56 25.20 1.46
CA LEU A 114 0.76 25.42 2.03
C LEU A 114 1.29 26.81 1.69
N PRO A 115 2.22 27.37 2.49
CA PRO A 115 2.80 28.69 2.25
C PRO A 115 3.56 28.83 0.92
N ASP A 116 4.09 27.74 0.40
CA ASP A 116 4.82 27.64 -0.87
C ASP A 116 3.93 27.54 -2.10
N GLY A 117 2.60 27.55 -1.92
CA GLY A 117 1.60 27.43 -2.99
C GLY A 117 1.17 26.00 -3.29
N GLY A 118 1.73 25.00 -2.62
CA GLY A 118 1.25 23.62 -2.66
C GLY A 118 0.02 23.41 -1.77
N GLU A 119 -0.49 22.18 -1.77
CA GLU A 119 -1.60 21.80 -0.89
C GLU A 119 -1.41 20.39 -0.31
N ARG A 120 -2.10 20.11 0.79
CA ARG A 120 -2.27 18.78 1.36
C ARG A 120 -3.74 18.47 1.50
N TYR A 121 -4.06 17.18 1.44
CA TYR A 121 -5.40 16.70 1.72
C TYR A 121 -5.43 16.04 3.10
N ALA A 122 -6.55 16.20 3.80
CA ALA A 122 -6.74 15.53 5.08
C ALA A 122 -8.14 14.91 5.15
N VAL A 123 -8.23 13.73 5.77
CA VAL A 123 -9.48 13.02 6.01
C VAL A 123 -9.55 12.64 7.47
N LEU A 124 -10.66 12.96 8.11
CA LEU A 124 -10.97 12.55 9.48
C LEU A 124 -11.80 11.26 9.43
N PHE A 125 -11.34 10.23 10.13
CA PHE A 125 -12.04 8.94 10.26
C PHE A 125 -12.53 8.73 11.69
N HIS A 126 -13.64 8.03 11.84
CA HIS A 126 -13.99 7.47 13.13
C HIS A 126 -12.88 6.54 13.62
N TRP A 127 -12.60 6.60 14.94
CA TRP A 127 -11.60 5.72 15.53
C TRP A 127 -12.06 4.27 15.47
N ILE A 128 -11.19 3.39 15.02
CA ILE A 128 -11.42 1.94 15.02
C ILE A 128 -10.72 1.35 16.24
N GLU A 129 -11.50 0.78 17.16
CA GLU A 129 -10.95 0.05 18.31
C GLU A 129 -10.41 -1.30 17.89
N GLY A 130 -9.30 -1.73 18.51
CA GLY A 130 -8.70 -3.03 18.29
C GLY A 130 -7.21 -3.01 18.55
N ASP A 131 -6.67 -4.19 18.75
CA ASP A 131 -5.24 -4.42 18.91
C ASP A 131 -4.64 -4.82 17.55
N MET A 132 -3.53 -4.19 17.18
CA MET A 132 -2.77 -4.61 16.00
C MET A 132 -2.23 -6.02 16.20
N LEU A 133 -2.30 -6.82 15.14
CA LEU A 133 -1.62 -8.12 15.08
C LEU A 133 -0.11 -7.86 14.84
N THR A 134 0.54 -7.33 15.87
CA THR A 134 1.98 -7.13 15.84
C THR A 134 2.71 -8.40 16.28
N ASP A 135 3.90 -8.64 15.75
CA ASP A 135 5.02 -9.42 16.27
C ASP A 135 4.86 -10.93 16.55
N SER A 136 3.71 -11.45 16.89
CA SER A 136 3.56 -12.90 16.88
C SER A 136 3.15 -13.33 15.48
N VAL A 137 4.13 -13.75 14.71
CA VAL A 137 3.94 -14.28 13.34
C VAL A 137 3.29 -15.65 13.46
N ASP A 138 2.10 -15.67 14.08
CA ASP A 138 1.28 -16.86 14.24
C ASP A 138 0.71 -17.24 12.87
N PRO A 139 0.93 -18.46 12.38
CA PRO A 139 0.29 -18.95 11.16
C PRO A 139 -1.23 -18.77 11.13
N ALA A 140 -1.89 -18.81 12.30
CA ALA A 140 -3.33 -18.57 12.40
C ALA A 140 -3.72 -17.14 11.99
N ALA A 141 -2.87 -16.13 12.27
CA ALA A 141 -3.09 -14.75 11.86
C ALA A 141 -3.05 -14.61 10.32
N PHE A 142 -2.14 -15.32 9.65
CA PHE A 142 -2.12 -15.34 8.18
C PHE A 142 -3.34 -16.03 7.59
N ARG A 143 -3.89 -17.04 8.23
CA ARG A 143 -5.15 -17.65 7.79
C ARG A 143 -6.30 -16.67 7.87
N GLN A 144 -6.38 -15.89 8.95
CA GLN A 144 -7.38 -14.84 9.11
C GLN A 144 -7.19 -13.73 8.07
N LEU A 145 -5.93 -13.32 7.81
CA LEU A 145 -5.58 -12.35 6.77
C LEU A 145 -6.02 -12.85 5.39
N GLY A 146 -5.77 -14.10 5.03
CA GLY A 146 -6.22 -14.68 3.76
C GLY A 146 -7.74 -14.67 3.61
N ALA A 147 -8.47 -15.03 4.66
CA ALA A 147 -9.93 -15.04 4.63
C ALA A 147 -10.53 -13.64 4.44
N ILE A 148 -10.00 -12.61 5.14
CA ILE A 148 -10.47 -11.23 4.97
C ILE A 148 -10.10 -10.67 3.59
N THR A 149 -8.91 -10.99 3.07
CA THR A 149 -8.50 -10.60 1.72
C THR A 149 -9.45 -11.17 0.67
N ALA A 150 -9.83 -12.44 0.79
CA ALA A 150 -10.79 -13.06 -0.12
C ALA A 150 -12.16 -12.37 -0.09
N ARG A 151 -12.62 -11.89 1.07
CA ARG A 151 -13.87 -11.11 1.19
C ARG A 151 -13.76 -9.76 0.46
N LEU A 152 -12.63 -9.05 0.59
CA LEU A 152 -12.38 -7.81 -0.15
C LEU A 152 -12.39 -8.05 -1.66
N HIS A 153 -11.70 -9.10 -2.13
CA HIS A 153 -11.67 -9.45 -3.55
C HIS A 153 -13.02 -9.89 -4.09
N HIS A 154 -13.79 -10.64 -3.31
CA HIS A 154 -15.15 -11.03 -3.68
C HIS A 154 -16.06 -9.80 -3.83
N HIS A 155 -15.97 -8.84 -2.92
CA HIS A 155 -16.66 -7.55 -3.05
C HIS A 155 -16.19 -6.80 -4.30
N SER A 156 -14.88 -6.65 -4.49
CA SER A 156 -14.28 -5.94 -5.63
C SER A 156 -14.75 -6.45 -6.99
N ARG A 157 -14.87 -7.79 -7.15
CA ARG A 157 -15.36 -8.42 -8.39
C ARG A 157 -16.80 -8.07 -8.72
N LYS A 158 -17.64 -7.80 -7.72
CA LYS A 158 -19.07 -7.54 -7.88
C LYS A 158 -19.44 -6.07 -7.85
N TRP A 159 -18.62 -5.26 -7.19
CA TRP A 159 -18.91 -3.85 -7.02
C TRP A 159 -18.76 -3.08 -8.32
N GLN A 160 -19.83 -2.40 -8.70
CA GLN A 160 -19.83 -1.52 -9.85
C GLN A 160 -19.25 -0.17 -9.45
N LYS A 161 -18.06 0.10 -9.95
CA LYS A 161 -17.37 1.37 -9.68
C LYS A 161 -18.18 2.54 -10.23
N PRO A 162 -18.39 3.61 -9.44
CA PRO A 162 -19.08 4.81 -9.92
C PRO A 162 -18.34 5.47 -11.10
N GLN A 163 -19.07 6.25 -11.89
CA GLN A 163 -18.46 7.05 -12.95
C GLN A 163 -17.39 7.99 -12.35
N GLY A 164 -16.24 8.07 -12.98
CA GLY A 164 -15.12 8.89 -12.51
C GLY A 164 -14.25 8.22 -11.41
N PHE A 165 -14.57 7.00 -11.00
CA PHE A 165 -13.74 6.25 -10.06
C PHE A 165 -12.33 6.08 -10.63
N ARG A 166 -11.33 6.52 -9.87
CA ARG A 166 -9.93 6.47 -10.26
C ARG A 166 -9.06 6.09 -9.07
N ARG A 167 -8.23 5.06 -9.24
CA ARG A 167 -7.22 4.68 -8.26
C ARG A 167 -5.91 4.35 -8.96
N ILE A 168 -4.85 4.34 -8.19
CA ILE A 168 -3.50 3.92 -8.61
C ILE A 168 -3.55 2.54 -9.29
N ILE A 169 -2.63 2.30 -10.21
CA ILE A 169 -2.51 1.01 -10.91
C ILE A 169 -1.24 0.32 -10.41
N TRP A 170 -1.38 -0.94 -10.05
CA TRP A 170 -0.32 -1.82 -9.63
C TRP A 170 -0.08 -2.88 -10.72
N ASP A 171 0.68 -2.52 -11.72
CA ASP A 171 1.13 -3.41 -12.77
C ASP A 171 2.67 -3.51 -12.79
N HIS A 172 3.21 -4.32 -13.69
CA HIS A 172 4.65 -4.51 -13.79
C HIS A 172 5.40 -3.19 -14.03
N HIS A 173 4.86 -2.32 -14.89
CA HIS A 173 5.50 -1.04 -15.19
C HIS A 173 5.50 -0.10 -13.97
N THR A 174 4.36 0.09 -13.35
CA THR A 174 4.20 1.02 -12.23
C THR A 174 4.86 0.54 -10.93
N MET A 175 5.13 -0.76 -10.82
CA MET A 175 5.77 -1.34 -9.64
C MET A 175 7.30 -1.36 -9.72
N VAL A 176 7.86 -1.74 -10.87
CA VAL A 176 9.30 -2.12 -10.92
C VAL A 176 10.09 -1.46 -12.06
N SER A 177 9.46 -0.61 -12.89
CA SER A 177 10.22 0.19 -13.85
C SER A 177 10.96 1.34 -13.16
N PRO A 178 11.95 1.98 -13.79
CA PRO A 178 12.61 3.17 -13.26
C PRO A 178 11.63 4.33 -12.96
N ALA A 179 10.48 4.37 -13.65
CA ALA A 179 9.38 5.32 -13.42
C ALA A 179 8.30 4.76 -12.47
N GLY A 180 8.58 3.71 -11.74
CA GLY A 180 7.66 3.09 -10.79
C GLY A 180 7.23 4.05 -9.68
N HIS A 181 6.07 3.77 -9.06
CA HIS A 181 5.50 4.63 -8.02
C HIS A 181 6.43 4.87 -6.84
N TRP A 182 7.31 3.91 -6.53
CA TRP A 182 8.25 3.99 -5.42
C TRP A 182 9.70 4.23 -5.85
N GLY A 183 9.94 4.54 -7.13
CA GLY A 183 11.26 4.83 -7.67
C GLY A 183 11.96 3.64 -8.29
N ASP A 184 13.28 3.73 -8.46
CA ASP A 184 14.10 2.68 -9.09
C ASP A 184 14.75 1.78 -8.02
N TRP A 185 14.58 0.48 -8.13
CA TRP A 185 15.19 -0.50 -7.24
C TRP A 185 16.73 -0.49 -7.29
N ARG A 186 17.32 0.06 -8.38
CA ARG A 186 18.78 0.19 -8.52
C ARG A 186 19.39 1.18 -7.55
N ASP A 187 18.58 2.09 -7.00
CA ASP A 187 19.02 3.13 -6.06
C ASP A 187 19.21 2.61 -4.63
N VAL A 188 18.88 1.31 -4.38
CA VAL A 188 19.04 0.73 -3.05
C VAL A 188 20.51 0.60 -2.67
N ALA A 189 20.84 0.99 -1.45
CA ALA A 189 22.19 0.81 -0.93
C ALA A 189 22.56 -0.67 -0.81
N GLY A 190 23.80 -1.01 -1.07
CA GLY A 190 24.31 -2.37 -0.91
C GLY A 190 23.98 -3.35 -2.05
N LEU A 191 23.45 -2.87 -3.19
CA LEU A 191 23.26 -3.65 -4.41
C LEU A 191 24.37 -3.33 -5.42
N PRO A 192 25.39 -4.19 -5.57
CA PRO A 192 26.45 -3.97 -6.55
C PRO A 192 25.91 -4.02 -7.99
N THR A 193 26.42 -3.17 -8.86
CA THR A 193 26.02 -3.15 -10.30
C THR A 193 26.18 -4.51 -10.97
N ALA A 194 27.15 -5.33 -10.55
CA ALA A 194 27.36 -6.69 -11.07
C ALA A 194 26.16 -7.62 -10.81
N GLU A 195 25.34 -7.34 -9.79
CA GLU A 195 24.15 -8.12 -9.42
C GLU A 195 22.87 -7.59 -10.09
N HIS A 196 22.91 -6.42 -10.76
CA HIS A 196 21.75 -5.87 -11.46
C HIS A 196 21.22 -6.83 -12.54
N ALA A 197 22.12 -7.53 -13.25
CA ALA A 197 21.74 -8.45 -14.32
C ALA A 197 20.77 -9.56 -13.83
N VAL A 198 20.97 -10.08 -12.62
CA VAL A 198 20.08 -11.11 -12.04
C VAL A 198 18.69 -10.55 -11.78
N VAL A 199 18.61 -9.33 -11.27
CA VAL A 199 17.32 -8.67 -11.00
C VAL A 199 16.61 -8.34 -12.33
N GLU A 200 17.32 -7.85 -13.33
CA GLU A 200 16.81 -7.54 -14.67
C GLU A 200 16.28 -8.79 -15.37
N GLU A 201 17.03 -9.89 -15.35
CA GLU A 201 16.60 -11.19 -15.89
C GLU A 201 15.33 -11.69 -15.18
N THR A 202 15.28 -11.57 -13.86
CA THR A 202 14.11 -11.91 -13.06
C THR A 202 12.90 -11.08 -13.49
N LEU A 203 13.05 -9.77 -13.61
CA LEU A 203 11.97 -8.87 -14.02
C LEU A 203 11.48 -9.16 -15.44
N GLU A 204 12.37 -9.53 -16.37
CA GLU A 204 11.96 -9.90 -17.71
C GLU A 204 11.16 -11.22 -17.72
N HIS A 205 11.53 -12.20 -16.90
CA HIS A 205 10.74 -13.43 -16.73
C HIS A 205 9.36 -13.13 -16.11
N VAL A 206 9.31 -12.33 -15.06
CA VAL A 206 8.06 -11.90 -14.43
C VAL A 206 7.18 -11.15 -15.43
N ARG A 207 7.75 -10.21 -16.18
CA ARG A 207 7.01 -9.43 -17.18
C ARG A 207 6.32 -10.33 -18.21
N ARG A 208 7.02 -11.34 -18.74
CA ARG A 208 6.44 -12.30 -19.70
C ARG A 208 5.31 -13.10 -19.08
N GLN A 209 5.49 -13.61 -17.86
CA GLN A 209 4.46 -14.37 -17.16
C GLN A 209 3.23 -13.52 -16.87
N MET A 210 3.40 -12.26 -16.44
CA MET A 210 2.29 -11.32 -16.18
C MET A 210 1.53 -10.98 -17.46
N LEU A 211 2.22 -10.79 -18.59
CA LEU A 211 1.57 -10.55 -19.89
C LEU A 211 0.73 -11.76 -20.33
N ASP A 212 1.27 -12.98 -20.20
CA ASP A 212 0.54 -14.21 -20.53
C ASP A 212 -0.64 -14.45 -19.56
N PHE A 213 -0.44 -14.14 -18.27
CA PHE A 213 -1.49 -14.27 -17.27
C PHE A 213 -2.67 -13.34 -17.57
N GLY A 214 -2.39 -12.12 -18.04
CA GLY A 214 -3.40 -11.14 -18.43
C GLY A 214 -4.14 -10.51 -17.26
N GLN A 215 -5.12 -9.65 -17.59
CA GLN A 215 -5.88 -8.82 -16.64
C GLN A 215 -7.38 -9.06 -16.75
N SER A 216 -7.81 -10.33 -16.86
CA SER A 216 -9.24 -10.62 -16.88
C SER A 216 -9.89 -10.33 -15.51
N PRO A 217 -11.20 -10.01 -15.47
CA PRO A 217 -11.89 -9.61 -14.22
C PRO A 217 -11.86 -10.67 -13.11
N GLU A 218 -11.63 -11.94 -13.45
CA GLU A 218 -11.53 -13.04 -12.48
C GLU A 218 -10.25 -12.94 -11.63
N ARG A 219 -9.19 -12.31 -12.15
CA ARG A 219 -7.86 -12.25 -11.53
C ARG A 219 -7.30 -10.85 -11.31
N TYR A 220 -7.95 -9.84 -11.88
CA TYR A 220 -7.52 -8.43 -11.81
C TYR A 220 -8.70 -7.53 -11.46
N GLY A 221 -8.49 -6.64 -10.51
CA GLY A 221 -9.52 -5.72 -10.04
C GLY A 221 -8.99 -4.79 -8.96
N LEU A 222 -9.89 -4.25 -8.16
CA LEU A 222 -9.53 -3.38 -7.05
C LEU A 222 -9.02 -4.22 -5.88
N ILE A 223 -7.82 -3.93 -5.40
CA ILE A 223 -7.11 -4.61 -4.32
C ILE A 223 -6.71 -3.62 -3.24
N HIS A 224 -6.36 -4.11 -2.07
CA HIS A 224 -5.84 -3.28 -0.98
C HIS A 224 -4.39 -2.83 -1.21
N ALA A 225 -3.58 -3.69 -1.82
CA ALA A 225 -2.18 -3.53 -2.21
C ALA A 225 -1.14 -3.42 -1.08
N ASP A 226 -1.55 -3.19 0.17
CA ASP A 226 -0.66 -3.23 1.35
C ASP A 226 -1.30 -3.95 2.55
N LEU A 227 -2.07 -5.02 2.31
CA LEU A 227 -2.78 -5.74 3.35
C LEU A 227 -1.85 -6.69 4.13
N ARG A 228 -1.18 -6.14 5.13
CA ARG A 228 -0.29 -6.83 6.07
C ARG A 228 -0.96 -7.03 7.43
N LEU A 229 -0.38 -7.86 8.30
CA LEU A 229 -0.87 -8.04 9.67
C LEU A 229 -0.94 -6.73 10.45
N THR A 230 -0.03 -5.80 10.21
CA THR A 230 -0.02 -4.46 10.82
C THR A 230 -1.19 -3.58 10.40
N ASN A 231 -1.88 -3.92 9.29
CA ASN A 231 -3.06 -3.23 8.80
C ASN A 231 -4.36 -3.96 9.19
N LEU A 232 -4.27 -4.90 10.13
CA LEU A 232 -5.41 -5.54 10.77
C LEU A 232 -5.50 -5.15 12.24
N LEU A 233 -6.71 -4.81 12.65
CA LEU A 233 -7.07 -4.64 14.06
C LEU A 233 -8.03 -5.78 14.46
N VAL A 234 -7.81 -6.38 15.62
CA VAL A 234 -8.72 -7.37 16.18
C VAL A 234 -9.39 -6.81 17.42
N HIS A 235 -10.71 -6.82 17.41
CA HIS A 235 -11.52 -6.39 18.55
C HIS A 235 -12.66 -7.37 18.79
N LYS A 236 -12.70 -7.98 19.97
CA LYS A 236 -13.75 -8.95 20.37
C LYS A 236 -13.97 -10.08 19.34
N GLY A 237 -12.89 -10.54 18.72
CA GLY A 237 -12.94 -11.60 17.71
C GLY A 237 -13.29 -11.13 16.28
N GLU A 238 -13.58 -9.85 16.07
CA GLU A 238 -13.79 -9.26 14.75
C GLU A 238 -12.47 -8.73 14.19
N THR A 239 -12.23 -9.03 12.92
CA THR A 239 -11.11 -8.46 12.17
C THR A 239 -11.55 -7.22 11.43
N ARG A 240 -10.79 -6.14 11.58
CA ARG A 240 -11.02 -4.84 10.96
C ARG A 240 -9.82 -4.50 10.11
N VAL A 241 -10.06 -4.03 8.90
CA VAL A 241 -9.01 -3.67 7.95
C VAL A 241 -8.85 -2.16 7.97
N ILE A 242 -7.59 -1.70 8.02
CA ILE A 242 -7.24 -0.27 7.99
C ILE A 242 -6.22 -0.01 6.87
N ASP A 243 -5.99 1.27 6.60
CA ASP A 243 -4.95 1.78 5.69
C ASP A 243 -5.13 1.41 4.22
N PHE A 244 -6.20 1.95 3.64
CA PHE A 244 -6.57 1.77 2.22
C PHE A 244 -5.87 2.77 1.28
N ASP A 245 -4.87 3.51 1.76
CA ASP A 245 -4.21 4.57 0.97
C ASP A 245 -3.63 4.04 -0.35
N ASP A 246 -3.03 2.85 -0.34
CA ASP A 246 -2.47 2.21 -1.53
C ASP A 246 -3.48 1.39 -2.33
N CYS A 247 -4.76 1.33 -1.92
CA CYS A 247 -5.73 0.54 -2.66
C CYS A 247 -5.79 0.98 -4.13
N GLY A 248 -5.83 0.03 -5.03
CA GLY A 248 -5.71 0.30 -6.46
C GLY A 248 -6.06 -0.88 -7.34
N MET A 249 -5.92 -0.68 -8.65
CA MET A 249 -6.17 -1.73 -9.63
C MET A 249 -4.94 -2.63 -9.76
N GLY A 250 -5.11 -3.92 -9.49
CA GLY A 250 -4.01 -4.90 -9.53
C GLY A 250 -4.50 -6.34 -9.63
N TRP A 251 -3.57 -7.28 -9.73
CA TRP A 251 -3.90 -8.71 -9.62
C TRP A 251 -4.27 -9.06 -8.19
N TYR A 252 -5.33 -9.82 -7.99
CA TYR A 252 -5.81 -10.19 -6.66
C TYR A 252 -4.73 -10.86 -5.80
N LEU A 253 -3.90 -11.74 -6.37
CA LEU A 253 -2.80 -12.37 -5.64
C LEU A 253 -1.62 -11.44 -5.32
N HIS A 254 -1.64 -10.19 -5.79
CA HIS A 254 -0.69 -9.19 -5.30
C HIS A 254 -0.89 -8.94 -3.79
N ASP A 255 -2.12 -9.04 -3.27
CA ASP A 255 -2.38 -8.90 -1.83
C ASP A 255 -1.78 -10.05 -1.00
N LEU A 256 -1.58 -11.25 -1.59
CA LEU A 256 -0.77 -12.30 -0.96
C LEU A 256 0.70 -11.85 -0.85
N ALA A 257 1.25 -11.29 -1.92
CA ALA A 257 2.63 -10.79 -1.89
C ALA A 257 2.78 -9.62 -0.89
N ALA A 258 1.78 -8.75 -0.81
CA ALA A 258 1.71 -7.68 0.19
C ALA A 258 1.69 -8.23 1.62
N ALA A 259 0.96 -9.31 1.87
CA ALA A 259 0.81 -9.92 3.19
C ALA A 259 2.13 -10.33 3.87
N ILE A 260 3.14 -10.70 3.07
CA ILE A 260 4.47 -11.09 3.56
C ILE A 260 5.57 -10.06 3.23
N SER A 261 5.16 -8.83 2.88
CA SER A 261 6.11 -7.74 2.60
C SER A 261 7.13 -7.58 3.74
N PHE A 262 8.39 -7.42 3.36
CA PHE A 262 9.57 -7.26 4.22
C PHE A 262 10.07 -8.54 4.92
N VAL A 263 9.31 -9.63 4.92
CA VAL A 263 9.68 -10.90 5.59
C VAL A 263 9.75 -12.09 4.61
N GLU A 264 9.78 -11.86 3.32
CA GLU A 264 9.79 -12.89 2.27
C GLU A 264 11.01 -13.83 2.39
N HIS A 265 12.10 -13.33 2.94
CA HIS A 265 13.33 -14.09 3.17
C HIS A 265 13.29 -14.93 4.46
N HIS A 266 12.27 -14.77 5.31
CA HIS A 266 12.18 -15.48 6.58
C HIS A 266 11.95 -16.98 6.35
N PRO A 267 12.61 -17.90 7.11
CA PRO A 267 12.44 -19.34 6.94
C PRO A 267 10.98 -19.83 7.08
N SER A 268 10.15 -19.14 7.85
CA SER A 268 8.73 -19.47 8.04
C SER A 268 7.81 -18.89 6.95
N ALA A 269 8.33 -18.06 6.02
CA ALA A 269 7.51 -17.44 5.00
C ALA A 269 6.69 -18.45 4.15
N PRO A 270 7.21 -19.65 3.79
CA PRO A 270 6.39 -20.66 3.11
C PRO A 270 5.17 -21.09 3.93
N GLN A 271 5.30 -21.26 5.24
CA GLN A 271 4.20 -21.63 6.12
C GLN A 271 3.15 -20.52 6.24
N TRP A 272 3.57 -19.26 6.25
CA TRP A 272 2.66 -18.11 6.27
C TRP A 272 1.84 -18.03 4.99
N VAL A 273 2.49 -18.20 3.83
CA VAL A 273 1.81 -18.24 2.52
C VAL A 273 0.81 -19.38 2.48
N GLU A 274 1.18 -20.59 2.92
CA GLU A 274 0.27 -21.74 2.96
C GLU A 274 -0.96 -21.45 3.84
N ASN A 275 -0.78 -20.85 5.02
CA ASN A 275 -1.90 -20.50 5.90
C ASN A 275 -2.77 -19.41 5.31
N TRP A 276 -2.17 -18.40 4.65
CA TRP A 276 -2.92 -17.37 3.95
C TRP A 276 -3.80 -18.00 2.85
N LEU A 277 -3.24 -18.88 2.02
CA LEU A 277 -3.97 -19.61 0.96
C LEU A 277 -5.12 -20.42 1.55
N ARG A 278 -4.89 -21.18 2.61
CA ARG A 278 -5.94 -21.93 3.32
C ARG A 278 -7.06 -21.02 3.85
N GLY A 279 -6.72 -19.82 4.28
CA GLY A 279 -7.70 -18.81 4.70
C GLY A 279 -8.50 -18.27 3.52
N TYR A 280 -7.83 -17.90 2.46
CA TYR A 280 -8.44 -17.39 1.23
C TYR A 280 -9.44 -18.38 0.63
N GLU A 281 -9.06 -19.66 0.54
CA GLU A 281 -9.89 -20.72 -0.03
C GLU A 281 -11.15 -21.06 0.80
N GLN A 282 -11.27 -20.58 2.04
CA GLN A 282 -12.52 -20.65 2.79
C GLN A 282 -13.63 -19.77 2.20
N VAL A 283 -13.26 -18.77 1.42
CA VAL A 283 -14.17 -17.75 0.87
C VAL A 283 -14.22 -17.79 -0.64
N ALA A 284 -13.08 -17.99 -1.31
CA ALA A 284 -12.97 -17.96 -2.76
C ALA A 284 -11.93 -18.98 -3.24
N HIS A 285 -12.24 -19.65 -4.33
CA HIS A 285 -11.34 -20.60 -4.95
C HIS A 285 -10.19 -19.90 -5.68
N ILE A 286 -8.99 -20.48 -5.60
CA ILE A 286 -7.80 -20.07 -6.35
C ILE A 286 -7.53 -21.17 -7.38
N SER A 287 -7.52 -20.82 -8.66
CA SER A 287 -7.24 -21.76 -9.74
C SER A 287 -5.76 -22.17 -9.78
N ASP A 288 -5.45 -23.33 -10.37
CA ASP A 288 -4.08 -23.79 -10.58
C ASP A 288 -3.24 -22.76 -11.37
N ARG A 289 -3.88 -22.04 -12.31
CA ARG A 289 -3.22 -20.97 -13.08
C ARG A 289 -2.85 -19.79 -12.19
N GLU A 290 -3.67 -19.43 -11.23
CA GLU A 290 -3.37 -18.39 -10.24
C GLU A 290 -2.29 -18.86 -9.26
N LEU A 291 -2.37 -20.10 -8.77
CA LEU A 291 -1.33 -20.67 -7.90
C LEU A 291 0.05 -20.66 -8.57
N ALA A 292 0.11 -20.99 -9.86
CA ALA A 292 1.36 -20.96 -10.63
C ALA A 292 1.98 -19.56 -10.77
N MET A 293 1.20 -18.48 -10.56
CA MET A 293 1.68 -17.09 -10.64
C MET A 293 2.21 -16.54 -9.31
N ILE A 294 1.99 -17.23 -8.20
CA ILE A 294 2.42 -16.76 -6.87
C ILE A 294 3.93 -16.44 -6.84
N PRO A 295 4.84 -17.29 -7.34
CA PRO A 295 6.28 -16.98 -7.34
C PRO A 295 6.62 -15.67 -8.04
N ALA A 296 5.98 -15.40 -9.19
CA ALA A 296 6.19 -14.18 -9.96
C ALA A 296 5.70 -12.95 -9.21
N MET A 297 4.55 -13.03 -8.54
CA MET A 297 3.99 -11.92 -7.76
C MET A 297 4.81 -11.62 -6.51
N LEU A 298 5.28 -12.66 -5.82
CA LEU A 298 6.13 -12.53 -4.64
C LEU A 298 7.45 -11.85 -4.97
N ILE A 299 8.12 -12.30 -6.03
CA ILE A 299 9.42 -11.72 -6.41
C ILE A 299 9.26 -10.30 -6.98
N GLN A 300 8.20 -10.02 -7.73
CA GLN A 300 7.89 -8.67 -8.21
C GLN A 300 7.68 -7.71 -7.03
N ARG A 301 6.87 -8.11 -6.04
CA ARG A 301 6.66 -7.30 -4.82
C ARG A 301 7.97 -7.08 -4.07
N ARG A 302 8.83 -8.11 -3.94
CA ARG A 302 10.15 -7.97 -3.31
C ARG A 302 11.02 -6.93 -4.00
N ILE A 303 11.05 -6.92 -5.34
CA ILE A 303 11.83 -5.94 -6.09
C ILE A 303 11.19 -4.54 -5.97
N GLN A 304 9.87 -4.43 -5.99
CA GLN A 304 9.16 -3.19 -5.72
C GLN A 304 9.51 -2.62 -4.33
N LEU A 305 9.53 -3.47 -3.30
CA LEU A 305 9.94 -3.06 -1.95
C LEU A 305 11.40 -2.63 -1.89
N THR A 306 12.24 -3.14 -2.79
CA THR A 306 13.64 -2.70 -2.89
C THR A 306 13.72 -1.25 -3.38
N ALA A 307 12.86 -0.83 -4.31
CA ALA A 307 12.70 0.57 -4.69
C ALA A 307 12.13 1.42 -3.54
N TRP A 308 11.16 0.89 -2.78
CA TRP A 308 10.63 1.57 -1.59
C TRP A 308 11.71 1.81 -0.54
N VAL A 309 12.55 0.82 -0.25
CA VAL A 309 13.67 0.96 0.71
C VAL A 309 14.63 2.05 0.25
N ALA A 310 14.93 2.12 -1.04
CA ALA A 310 15.80 3.16 -1.59
C ALA A 310 15.21 4.57 -1.41
N SER A 311 13.94 4.75 -1.74
CA SER A 311 13.25 6.05 -1.69
C SER A 311 12.88 6.49 -0.26
N HIS A 312 12.74 5.56 0.69
CA HIS A 312 12.33 5.80 2.07
C HIS A 312 13.44 5.52 3.10
N ARG A 313 14.70 5.58 2.68
CA ARG A 313 15.90 5.27 3.51
C ARG A 313 15.95 6.01 4.86
N GLU A 314 15.27 7.15 4.97
CA GLU A 314 15.23 7.95 6.20
C GLU A 314 14.20 7.44 7.22
N THR A 315 13.34 6.49 6.84
CA THR A 315 12.36 5.91 7.75
C THR A 315 13.00 4.89 8.69
N GLU A 316 12.44 4.72 9.88
CA GLU A 316 12.88 3.70 10.83
C GLU A 316 12.74 2.29 10.24
N MET A 317 11.64 2.03 9.52
CA MET A 317 11.38 0.76 8.87
C MET A 317 12.48 0.41 7.85
N ALA A 318 12.80 1.30 6.92
CA ALA A 318 13.83 1.05 5.93
C ALA A 318 15.20 0.79 6.59
N ARG A 319 15.55 1.57 7.62
CA ARG A 319 16.79 1.37 8.39
C ARG A 319 16.82 0.04 9.14
N SER A 320 15.69 -0.42 9.67
CA SER A 320 15.59 -1.68 10.42
C SER A 320 15.85 -2.92 9.56
N LEU A 321 15.64 -2.84 8.22
CA LEU A 321 15.88 -3.95 7.29
C LEU A 321 17.38 -4.27 7.13
N GLY A 322 18.24 -3.30 7.40
CA GLY A 322 19.70 -3.45 7.45
C GLY A 322 20.38 -3.76 6.13
N ASP A 323 21.70 -3.88 6.17
CA ASP A 323 22.59 -3.97 4.99
C ASP A 323 22.38 -5.26 4.15
N ARG A 324 21.71 -6.28 4.70
CA ARG A 324 21.47 -7.55 3.99
C ARG A 324 20.24 -7.54 3.11
N TRP A 325 19.44 -6.48 3.11
CA TRP A 325 18.22 -6.41 2.32
C TRP A 325 18.45 -6.67 0.83
N ALA A 326 19.41 -5.93 0.24
CA ALA A 326 19.78 -6.07 -1.18
C ALA A 326 20.27 -7.49 -1.51
N SER A 327 21.20 -8.04 -0.72
CA SER A 327 21.72 -9.39 -0.94
C SER A 327 20.64 -10.48 -0.77
N HIS A 328 19.69 -10.32 0.14
CA HIS A 328 18.54 -11.22 0.24
C HIS A 328 17.65 -11.14 -1.00
N THR A 329 17.42 -9.94 -1.54
CA THR A 329 16.67 -9.76 -2.79
C THR A 329 17.32 -10.50 -3.95
N VAL A 330 18.64 -10.37 -4.12
CA VAL A 330 19.39 -11.08 -5.18
C VAL A 330 19.27 -12.59 -5.04
N ARG A 331 19.40 -13.13 -3.83
CA ARG A 331 19.24 -14.58 -3.58
C ARG A 331 17.82 -15.07 -3.92
N LEU A 332 16.81 -14.29 -3.59
CA LEU A 332 15.43 -14.63 -3.95
C LEU A 332 15.22 -14.61 -5.46
N CYS A 333 15.84 -13.66 -6.19
CA CYS A 333 15.84 -13.62 -7.64
C CYS A 333 16.51 -14.86 -8.23
N GLN A 334 17.70 -15.25 -7.72
CA GLN A 334 18.40 -16.46 -8.16
C GLN A 334 17.56 -17.71 -7.98
N ARG A 335 16.95 -17.89 -6.78
CA ARG A 335 16.05 -19.02 -6.51
C ARG A 335 14.84 -19.05 -7.45
N TYR A 336 14.27 -17.88 -7.77
CA TYR A 336 13.18 -17.79 -8.73
C TYR A 336 13.63 -18.24 -10.13
N LEU A 337 14.78 -17.80 -10.62
CA LEU A 337 15.34 -18.19 -11.91
C LEU A 337 15.71 -19.68 -11.98
N GLU A 338 16.13 -20.29 -10.87
CA GLU A 338 16.37 -21.73 -10.72
C GLU A 338 15.06 -22.56 -10.73
N GLY A 339 13.91 -21.93 -10.79
CA GLY A 339 12.61 -22.60 -10.82
C GLY A 339 12.09 -23.03 -9.47
N ALA A 340 12.51 -22.39 -8.38
CA ALA A 340 11.93 -22.63 -7.07
C ALA A 340 10.41 -22.33 -7.10
N ALA A 341 9.60 -23.24 -6.60
CA ALA A 341 8.14 -23.13 -6.64
C ALA A 341 7.64 -21.90 -5.87
N LEU A 342 8.28 -21.60 -4.73
CA LEU A 342 8.06 -20.38 -3.94
C LEU A 342 9.44 -19.77 -3.64
N PRO A 343 9.84 -18.66 -4.29
CA PRO A 343 11.16 -18.05 -4.13
C PRO A 343 11.23 -17.22 -2.83
N ILE A 344 10.84 -17.81 -1.70
CA ILE A 344 10.75 -17.21 -0.39
C ILE A 344 11.40 -18.10 0.66
N GLY A 345 11.91 -17.48 1.74
CA GLY A 345 12.65 -18.17 2.78
C GLY A 345 14.07 -18.53 2.32
N ILE A 346 15.11 -17.99 2.92
CA ILE A 346 16.52 -18.27 2.62
C ILE A 346 17.28 -18.65 3.88
#